data_1d72372aa44656e7db7a5342734bc37f
#
_entry.id   1d72372aa44656e7db7a5342734bc37f
#
_cell.length_a   1.000
_cell.length_b   1.000
_cell.length_c   1.000
_cell.angle_alpha   90.00
_cell.angle_beta   90.00
_cell.angle_gamma   90.00
#
_symmetry.space_group_name_H-M   'P 1'
#
loop_
_entity.id
_entity.type
_entity.pdbx_description
1 polymer ?
#
loop_
_entity_poly.entity_id
_entity_poly.type
_entity_poly.pdbx_seq_one_letter_code
_entity_poly.pdbx_strand_id
1 'polypeptide(L)'
;MTPGKVWLVGAGPGDAGLLTCRGREVLECADVVVYDRLAGDGVLSLIPPQAQRINVGKSGGCHPVPQTAIDKILVNQALQGKKVVRLKGGDPFLFGRGGEEMEQLCAHGIACEVIPGVTSAIAAPECAGIPVTHRGRANSLHIITAHTREGGIAEQNYAALAQLGGTLVFLMGVSSLPEICSRLLKEGLAPRTPVSAVQWGTTSRQRRLTGELENFAEKAAQLGLTPPAVIVVGAVADLGETLDWHDTLPLRSVKIVITRPRKRQGRLSRMLRDLGAEVVELPVIETLPLDQALPPLNASWIAFTSVTGVECFFSRLAHEGRDVRSMGTAKIAAVGPATAQALTDRGLCVDLIPQVYDGLHLAKELAERAGSEKILLFRALDGAPELTKELQRHGAPFTEVALYRTVILPAPFVPRDADAVVFTSASTVRAFRQACPDLSVPYACCIGEQTAAEARRQGFKDIGIAPKATLEHLATTLKEYYKK
;
A
#
# COMPACT_ATOMS: atom_id res chain seq x y z
N MET A 1 14.12 29.35 16.73
CA MET A 1 13.85 27.89 16.63
C MET A 1 14.91 27.27 15.73
N THR A 2 15.45 26.13 16.08
CA THR A 2 16.36 25.39 15.19
C THR A 2 15.58 24.93 13.96
N PRO A 3 16.07 25.12 12.73
CA PRO A 3 15.42 24.58 11.53
C PRO A 3 15.24 23.08 11.65
N GLY A 4 14.15 22.59 11.09
CA GLY A 4 13.92 21.16 10.93
C GLY A 4 14.85 20.54 9.89
N LYS A 5 14.64 19.27 9.58
CA LYS A 5 15.42 18.52 8.57
C LYS A 5 14.54 18.17 7.37
N VAL A 6 15.13 18.23 6.17
CA VAL A 6 14.49 17.78 4.94
C VAL A 6 15.13 16.49 4.45
N TRP A 7 14.30 15.53 4.03
CA TRP A 7 14.74 14.33 3.34
C TRP A 7 14.19 14.33 1.90
N LEU A 8 15.10 14.22 0.93
CA LEU A 8 14.73 13.98 -0.46
C LEU A 8 14.65 12.46 -0.66
N VAL A 9 13.45 11.92 -0.75
CA VAL A 9 13.21 10.47 -0.74
C VAL A 9 12.73 9.99 -2.09
N GLY A 10 13.39 8.98 -2.65
CA GLY A 10 12.92 8.27 -3.83
C GLY A 10 11.75 7.36 -3.47
N ALA A 11 10.60 7.60 -4.11
CA ALA A 11 9.40 6.80 -3.95
C ALA A 11 9.45 5.46 -4.72
N GLY A 12 10.47 5.26 -5.56
CA GLY A 12 10.47 4.18 -6.51
C GLY A 12 9.53 4.42 -7.70
N PRO A 13 9.31 3.41 -8.55
CA PRO A 13 8.59 3.54 -9.81
C PRO A 13 7.06 3.47 -9.69
N GLY A 14 6.52 3.10 -8.51
CA GLY A 14 5.07 2.98 -8.28
C GLY A 14 4.71 1.94 -7.23
N ASP A 15 5.31 0.75 -7.28
CA ASP A 15 5.10 -0.30 -6.27
C ASP A 15 5.69 0.11 -4.91
N ALA A 16 4.87 0.09 -3.87
CA ALA A 16 5.30 0.35 -2.50
C ALA A 16 6.33 -0.67 -1.96
N GLY A 17 6.39 -1.86 -2.55
CA GLY A 17 7.41 -2.87 -2.26
C GLY A 17 8.82 -2.47 -2.69
N LEU A 18 8.94 -1.51 -3.61
CA LEU A 18 10.21 -0.98 -4.10
C LEU A 18 10.65 0.32 -3.38
N LEU A 19 9.91 0.76 -2.36
CA LEU A 19 10.38 1.80 -1.46
C LEU A 19 11.50 1.24 -0.58
N THR A 20 12.62 1.95 -0.48
CA THR A 20 13.73 1.51 0.37
C THR A 20 13.32 1.48 1.85
N CYS A 21 13.91 0.58 2.64
CA CYS A 21 13.64 0.51 4.09
C CYS A 21 13.85 1.89 4.76
N ARG A 22 14.96 2.58 4.41
CA ARG A 22 15.25 3.91 4.95
C ARG A 22 14.22 4.96 4.50
N GLY A 23 13.77 4.90 3.23
CA GLY A 23 12.71 5.76 2.71
C GLY A 23 11.41 5.60 3.49
N ARG A 24 11.05 4.37 3.82
CA ARG A 24 9.87 4.06 4.63
C ARG A 24 9.99 4.58 6.06
N GLU A 25 11.13 4.36 6.72
CA GLU A 25 11.38 4.84 8.09
C GLU A 25 11.19 6.36 8.23
N VAL A 26 11.79 7.15 7.32
CA VAL A 26 11.68 8.60 7.39
C VAL A 26 10.29 9.09 6.98
N LEU A 27 9.63 8.41 6.04
CA LEU A 27 8.25 8.72 5.66
C LEU A 27 7.28 8.53 6.83
N GLU A 28 7.45 7.46 7.61
CA GLU A 28 6.63 7.16 8.79
C GLU A 28 6.82 8.17 9.94
N CYS A 29 7.94 8.91 9.97
CA CYS A 29 8.26 9.92 10.98
C CYS A 29 8.03 11.37 10.51
N ALA A 30 7.51 11.58 9.31
CA ALA A 30 7.35 12.91 8.71
C ALA A 30 6.22 13.72 9.37
N ASP A 31 6.46 15.02 9.59
CA ASP A 31 5.43 16.00 9.93
C ASP A 31 4.76 16.56 8.67
N VAL A 32 5.54 16.66 7.57
CA VAL A 32 5.10 17.18 6.27
C VAL A 32 5.66 16.32 5.15
N VAL A 33 4.81 15.93 4.21
CA VAL A 33 5.21 15.23 2.98
C VAL A 33 4.83 16.06 1.78
N VAL A 34 5.84 16.51 1.02
CA VAL A 34 5.68 17.22 -0.26
C VAL A 34 5.92 16.21 -1.37
N TYR A 35 4.90 15.92 -2.18
CA TYR A 35 4.96 14.82 -3.16
C TYR A 35 4.43 15.20 -4.53
N ASP A 36 4.89 14.49 -5.55
CA ASP A 36 4.37 14.57 -6.92
C ASP A 36 3.49 13.36 -7.28
N ARG A 37 2.85 13.44 -8.45
CA ARG A 37 1.88 12.44 -8.90
C ARG A 37 2.50 11.07 -9.20
N LEU A 38 3.82 10.98 -9.42
CA LEU A 38 4.51 9.75 -9.79
C LEU A 38 4.87 8.87 -8.56
N ALA A 39 4.60 9.36 -7.35
CA ALA A 39 4.90 8.63 -6.13
C ALA A 39 4.05 7.34 -5.92
N GLY A 40 3.04 7.09 -6.75
CA GLY A 40 2.17 5.91 -6.67
C GLY A 40 1.25 5.86 -5.43
N ASP A 41 0.01 5.38 -5.62
CA ASP A 41 -1.00 5.33 -4.53
C ASP A 41 -0.55 4.42 -3.38
N GLY A 42 0.14 3.31 -3.69
CA GLY A 42 0.67 2.38 -2.70
C GLY A 42 1.68 3.03 -1.75
N VAL A 43 2.57 3.90 -2.27
CA VAL A 43 3.54 4.65 -1.45
C VAL A 43 2.85 5.79 -0.69
N LEU A 44 1.94 6.52 -1.35
CA LEU A 44 1.17 7.57 -0.70
C LEU A 44 0.33 7.06 0.48
N SER A 45 -0.10 5.81 0.43
CA SER A 45 -0.84 5.17 1.52
C SER A 45 -0.01 4.97 2.80
N LEU A 46 1.32 4.94 2.68
CA LEU A 46 2.25 4.81 3.82
C LEU A 46 2.45 6.11 4.60
N ILE A 47 2.09 7.27 4.03
CA ILE A 47 2.19 8.57 4.71
C ILE A 47 1.33 8.53 5.99
N PRO A 48 1.87 8.94 7.16
CA PRO A 48 1.11 8.99 8.40
C PRO A 48 -0.15 9.86 8.28
N PRO A 49 -1.27 9.48 8.93
CA PRO A 49 -2.51 10.27 8.88
C PRO A 49 -2.35 11.69 9.40
N GLN A 50 -1.48 11.89 10.40
CA GLN A 50 -1.20 13.18 11.03
C GLN A 50 -0.26 14.07 10.21
N ALA A 51 0.47 13.50 9.24
CA ALA A 51 1.39 14.28 8.41
C ALA A 51 0.64 15.20 7.44
N GLN A 52 1.05 16.45 7.37
CA GLN A 52 0.54 17.37 6.36
C GLN A 52 0.96 16.92 4.96
N ARG A 53 0.00 16.80 4.04
CA ARG A 53 0.23 16.37 2.65
C ARG A 53 0.17 17.57 1.73
N ILE A 54 1.24 17.81 0.97
CA ILE A 54 1.34 18.89 -0.01
C ILE A 54 1.61 18.29 -1.38
N ASN A 55 0.58 18.25 -2.23
CA ASN A 55 0.70 17.79 -3.60
C ASN A 55 1.24 18.91 -4.48
N VAL A 56 2.41 18.72 -5.09
CA VAL A 56 3.04 19.65 -6.04
C VAL A 56 3.05 19.10 -7.48
N GLY A 57 2.43 17.94 -7.70
CA GLY A 57 2.27 17.35 -9.04
C GLY A 57 1.23 18.07 -9.88
N LYS A 58 1.29 17.85 -11.21
CA LYS A 58 0.28 18.38 -12.13
C LYS A 58 -1.10 17.81 -11.79
N SER A 59 -2.04 18.66 -11.43
CA SER A 59 -3.46 18.28 -11.35
C SER A 59 -4.14 18.63 -12.68
N GLY A 60 -5.09 17.79 -13.13
CA GLY A 60 -5.80 18.03 -14.39
C GLY A 60 -6.39 19.46 -14.43
N GLY A 61 -5.98 20.24 -15.41
CA GLY A 61 -6.44 21.63 -15.58
C GLY A 61 -5.67 22.73 -14.86
N CYS A 62 -4.75 22.40 -13.93
CA CYS A 62 -3.90 23.39 -13.25
C CYS A 62 -2.48 23.40 -13.82
N HIS A 63 -1.88 24.59 -13.91
CA HIS A 63 -0.46 24.72 -14.25
C HIS A 63 0.41 23.98 -13.23
N PRO A 64 1.52 23.35 -13.68
CA PRO A 64 2.44 22.69 -12.75
C PRO A 64 2.99 23.71 -11.76
N VAL A 65 3.13 23.32 -10.49
CA VAL A 65 3.77 24.17 -9.49
C VAL A 65 5.20 24.43 -9.94
N PRO A 66 5.62 25.70 -10.11
CA PRO A 66 7.00 26.03 -10.53
C PRO A 66 8.01 25.47 -9.52
N GLN A 67 9.20 25.06 -9.99
CA GLN A 67 10.23 24.53 -9.10
C GLN A 67 10.58 25.49 -7.97
N THR A 68 10.70 26.81 -8.27
CA THR A 68 10.96 27.85 -7.27
C THR A 68 9.89 27.93 -6.18
N ALA A 69 8.64 27.55 -6.48
CA ALA A 69 7.58 27.48 -5.48
C ALA A 69 7.71 26.22 -4.62
N ILE A 70 8.12 25.09 -5.22
CA ILE A 70 8.43 23.86 -4.49
C ILE A 70 9.57 24.10 -3.49
N ASP A 71 10.65 24.73 -3.95
CA ASP A 71 11.82 25.07 -3.13
C ASP A 71 11.41 25.94 -1.92
N LYS A 72 10.58 26.97 -2.16
CA LYS A 72 10.04 27.84 -1.10
C LYS A 72 9.18 27.04 -0.10
N ILE A 73 8.37 26.09 -0.57
CA ILE A 73 7.57 25.22 0.31
C ILE A 73 8.49 24.42 1.23
N LEU A 74 9.52 23.77 0.68
CA LEU A 74 10.46 22.96 1.46
C LEU A 74 11.19 23.80 2.51
N VAL A 75 11.74 24.95 2.10
CA VAL A 75 12.43 25.90 2.98
C VAL A 75 11.51 26.39 4.10
N ASN A 76 10.31 26.86 3.77
CA ASN A 76 9.37 27.40 4.74
C ASN A 76 8.91 26.35 5.78
N GLN A 77 8.65 25.11 5.36
CA GLN A 77 8.27 24.04 6.28
C GLN A 77 9.43 23.66 7.20
N ALA A 78 10.65 23.60 6.69
CA ALA A 78 11.84 23.29 7.48
C ALA A 78 12.16 24.41 8.49
N LEU A 79 12.04 25.70 8.12
CA LEU A 79 12.25 26.84 9.03
C LEU A 79 11.25 26.86 10.20
N GLN A 80 10.10 26.19 10.08
CA GLN A 80 9.14 25.98 11.17
C GLN A 80 9.55 24.84 12.13
N GLY A 81 10.75 24.26 11.95
CA GLY A 81 11.25 23.16 12.79
C GLY A 81 10.69 21.78 12.45
N LYS A 82 9.97 21.63 11.32
CA LYS A 82 9.30 20.37 10.92
C LYS A 82 10.24 19.36 10.27
N LYS A 83 9.90 18.08 10.42
CA LYS A 83 10.48 16.96 9.68
C LYS A 83 9.79 16.88 8.31
N VAL A 84 10.49 17.31 7.27
CA VAL A 84 9.93 17.42 5.91
C VAL A 84 10.44 16.31 5.02
N VAL A 85 9.55 15.54 4.42
CA VAL A 85 9.88 14.57 3.38
C VAL A 85 9.45 15.12 2.02
N ARG A 86 10.42 15.29 1.11
CA ARG A 86 10.16 15.51 -0.32
C ARG A 86 10.17 14.15 -1.01
N LEU A 87 8.99 13.63 -1.31
CA LEU A 87 8.79 12.32 -1.93
C LEU A 87 8.73 12.47 -3.45
N LYS A 88 9.67 11.85 -4.17
CA LYS A 88 9.88 11.99 -5.62
C LYS A 88 9.75 10.66 -6.33
N GLY A 89 9.02 10.58 -7.43
CA GLY A 89 8.95 9.35 -8.23
C GLY A 89 10.33 8.88 -8.70
N GLY A 90 10.59 7.58 -8.66
CA GLY A 90 11.89 7.00 -8.97
C GLY A 90 12.96 7.34 -7.94
N ASP A 91 14.09 7.88 -8.42
CA ASP A 91 15.23 8.34 -7.62
C ASP A 91 15.29 9.88 -7.61
N PRO A 92 15.62 10.54 -6.48
CA PRO A 92 15.64 12.00 -6.39
C PRO A 92 16.68 12.67 -7.28
N PHE A 93 17.80 12.02 -7.53
CA PHE A 93 18.96 12.58 -8.22
C PHE A 93 19.06 12.15 -9.69
N LEU A 94 18.26 11.16 -10.12
CA LEU A 94 18.21 10.76 -11.53
C LEU A 94 17.06 11.48 -12.25
N PHE A 95 17.36 12.57 -12.95
CA PHE A 95 16.41 13.44 -13.68
C PHE A 95 15.25 13.96 -12.82
N GLY A 96 15.40 13.89 -11.49
CA GLY A 96 14.39 14.30 -10.52
C GLY A 96 14.57 15.72 -10.00
N ARG A 97 15.60 16.46 -10.41
CA ARG A 97 15.94 17.82 -9.94
C ARG A 97 16.24 17.92 -8.44
N GLY A 98 16.52 16.78 -7.78
CA GLY A 98 16.83 16.76 -6.35
C GLY A 98 18.09 17.52 -5.99
N GLY A 99 19.07 17.61 -6.91
CA GLY A 99 20.27 18.43 -6.73
C GLY A 99 19.92 19.91 -6.58
N GLU A 100 19.06 20.46 -7.46
CA GLU A 100 18.58 21.85 -7.39
C GLU A 100 17.84 22.12 -6.07
N GLU A 101 16.94 21.21 -5.65
CA GLU A 101 16.23 21.31 -4.36
C GLU A 101 17.22 21.32 -3.17
N MET A 102 18.25 20.46 -3.20
CA MET A 102 19.27 20.40 -2.16
C MET A 102 20.15 21.65 -2.11
N GLU A 103 20.55 22.21 -3.25
CA GLU A 103 21.30 23.48 -3.33
C GLU A 103 20.53 24.60 -2.64
N GLN A 104 19.22 24.71 -2.88
CA GLN A 104 18.37 25.72 -2.24
C GLN A 104 18.28 25.53 -0.73
N LEU A 105 18.13 24.28 -0.26
CA LEU A 105 18.10 23.99 1.17
C LEU A 105 19.43 24.31 1.86
N CYS A 106 20.56 23.96 1.25
CA CYS A 106 21.89 24.27 1.75
C CYS A 106 22.13 25.78 1.82
N ALA A 107 21.72 26.55 0.80
CA ALA A 107 21.82 28.01 0.77
C ALA A 107 21.06 28.67 1.94
N HIS A 108 20.03 28.02 2.49
CA HIS A 108 19.28 28.50 3.65
C HIS A 108 19.74 27.87 4.98
N GLY A 109 20.86 27.13 5.00
CA GLY A 109 21.40 26.48 6.20
C GLY A 109 20.52 25.34 6.75
N ILE A 110 19.67 24.74 5.91
CA ILE A 110 18.77 23.67 6.30
C ILE A 110 19.46 22.30 6.10
N ALA A 111 19.46 21.47 7.15
CA ALA A 111 20.00 20.12 7.06
C ALA A 111 19.17 19.28 6.07
N CYS A 112 19.84 18.69 5.07
CA CYS A 112 19.21 17.85 4.05
C CYS A 112 19.92 16.50 3.95
N GLU A 113 19.13 15.44 3.75
CA GLU A 113 19.60 14.07 3.50
C GLU A 113 18.92 13.51 2.25
N VAL A 114 19.69 12.87 1.36
CA VAL A 114 19.13 12.19 0.19
C VAL A 114 19.01 10.70 0.48
N ILE A 115 17.83 10.15 0.22
CA ILE A 115 17.57 8.73 0.32
C ILE A 115 17.27 8.21 -1.08
N PRO A 116 18.19 7.42 -1.68
CA PRO A 116 18.01 6.86 -3.01
C PRO A 116 16.71 6.08 -3.15
N GLY A 117 16.16 6.08 -4.36
CA GLY A 117 15.02 5.26 -4.73
C GLY A 117 15.33 4.38 -5.94
N VAL A 118 14.53 3.34 -6.16
CA VAL A 118 14.65 2.51 -7.34
C VAL A 118 14.14 3.30 -8.55
N THR A 119 15.05 3.57 -9.49
CA THR A 119 14.68 4.31 -10.70
C THR A 119 13.79 3.48 -11.65
N SER A 120 12.81 4.13 -12.28
CA SER A 120 11.97 3.52 -13.31
C SER A 120 12.78 3.06 -14.54
N ALA A 121 13.94 3.68 -14.80
CA ALA A 121 14.82 3.28 -15.90
C ALA A 121 15.29 1.82 -15.81
N ILE A 122 15.34 1.27 -14.60
CA ILE A 122 15.72 -0.11 -14.31
C ILE A 122 14.49 -0.94 -13.98
N ALA A 123 13.71 -0.51 -12.99
CA ALA A 123 12.62 -1.32 -12.46
C ALA A 123 11.45 -1.54 -13.44
N ALA A 124 11.12 -0.57 -14.28
CA ALA A 124 10.02 -0.77 -15.23
C ALA A 124 10.38 -1.82 -16.30
N PRO A 125 11.57 -1.80 -16.95
CA PRO A 125 12.01 -2.90 -17.80
C PRO A 125 12.07 -4.24 -17.07
N GLU A 126 12.65 -4.31 -15.88
CA GLU A 126 12.77 -5.55 -15.11
C GLU A 126 11.41 -6.20 -14.80
N CYS A 127 10.42 -5.39 -14.39
CA CYS A 127 9.06 -5.87 -14.17
C CYS A 127 8.36 -6.34 -15.46
N ALA A 128 8.85 -5.92 -16.62
CA ALA A 128 8.38 -6.38 -17.92
C ALA A 128 9.25 -7.50 -18.52
N GLY A 129 10.12 -8.14 -17.70
CA GLY A 129 11.01 -9.21 -18.13
C GLY A 129 12.18 -8.76 -19.01
N ILE A 130 12.52 -7.46 -19.03
CA ILE A 130 13.60 -6.91 -19.83
C ILE A 130 14.80 -6.59 -18.92
N PRO A 131 15.83 -7.43 -18.86
CA PRO A 131 17.07 -7.09 -18.15
C PRO A 131 17.79 -5.98 -18.91
N VAL A 132 18.09 -4.87 -18.26
CA VAL A 132 18.77 -3.72 -18.92
C VAL A 132 20.22 -4.00 -19.30
N THR A 133 20.82 -5.08 -18.79
CA THR A 133 22.10 -5.64 -19.22
C THR A 133 22.01 -7.16 -19.32
N HIS A 134 22.77 -7.75 -20.25
CA HIS A 134 22.77 -9.19 -20.45
C HIS A 134 24.11 -9.63 -21.06
N ARG A 135 24.78 -10.64 -20.46
CA ARG A 135 26.03 -11.16 -21.00
C ARG A 135 25.81 -11.69 -22.42
N GLY A 136 26.59 -11.19 -23.38
CA GLY A 136 26.49 -11.53 -24.79
C GLY A 136 25.45 -10.74 -25.62
N ARG A 137 24.64 -9.84 -24.99
CA ARG A 137 23.73 -8.95 -25.70
C ARG A 137 24.01 -7.47 -25.44
N ALA A 138 24.21 -7.08 -24.17
CA ALA A 138 24.44 -5.70 -23.76
C ALA A 138 25.33 -5.60 -22.54
N ASN A 139 26.54 -5.08 -22.71
CA ASN A 139 27.53 -4.91 -21.64
C ASN A 139 27.54 -3.50 -21.04
N SER A 140 26.75 -2.60 -21.59
CA SER A 140 26.60 -1.21 -21.11
C SER A 140 25.15 -0.78 -21.09
N LEU A 141 24.83 0.19 -20.22
CA LEU A 141 23.52 0.80 -20.06
C LEU A 141 23.68 2.32 -20.10
N HIS A 142 22.90 2.96 -20.95
CA HIS A 142 22.86 4.42 -21.09
C HIS A 142 21.46 4.92 -20.76
N ILE A 143 21.31 5.66 -19.65
CA ILE A 143 20.04 6.23 -19.23
C ILE A 143 20.01 7.69 -19.67
N ILE A 144 19.02 8.04 -20.49
CA ILE A 144 18.95 9.29 -21.25
C ILE A 144 17.61 9.96 -20.97
N THR A 145 17.61 11.27 -20.70
CA THR A 145 16.38 12.08 -20.74
C THR A 145 16.14 12.58 -22.15
N ALA A 146 14.91 12.45 -22.64
CA ALA A 146 14.53 12.97 -23.95
C ALA A 146 14.08 14.43 -23.91
N HIS A 147 13.92 15.05 -22.73
CA HIS A 147 13.46 16.43 -22.59
C HIS A 147 14.55 17.38 -22.12
N THR A 148 14.57 18.60 -22.70
CA THR A 148 15.33 19.74 -22.19
C THR A 148 14.54 20.51 -21.13
N ARG A 149 15.24 21.42 -20.41
CA ARG A 149 14.63 22.33 -19.46
C ARG A 149 13.57 23.25 -20.11
N GLU A 150 13.73 23.58 -21.40
CA GLU A 150 12.90 24.48 -22.20
C GLU A 150 11.73 23.77 -22.92
N GLY A 151 11.55 22.47 -22.72
CA GLY A 151 10.45 21.69 -23.31
C GLY A 151 10.73 21.12 -24.70
N GLY A 152 11.96 21.29 -25.22
CA GLY A 152 12.43 20.66 -26.46
C GLY A 152 13.06 19.30 -26.24
N ILE A 153 13.52 18.65 -27.33
CA ILE A 153 14.29 17.42 -27.27
C ILE A 153 15.71 17.76 -26.82
N ALA A 154 16.19 16.98 -25.83
CA ALA A 154 17.57 17.14 -25.38
C ALA A 154 18.53 16.86 -26.53
N GLU A 155 19.43 17.80 -26.82
CA GLU A 155 20.51 17.55 -27.75
C GLU A 155 21.38 16.42 -27.22
N GLN A 156 21.39 15.32 -27.94
CA GLN A 156 22.18 14.13 -27.65
C GLN A 156 23.10 13.84 -28.84
N ASN A 157 24.25 13.28 -28.56
CA ASN A 157 25.11 12.78 -29.63
C ASN A 157 24.60 11.40 -30.09
N TYR A 158 23.60 11.40 -30.95
CA TYR A 158 22.97 10.17 -31.47
C TYR A 158 23.96 9.29 -32.22
N ALA A 159 24.97 9.89 -32.89
CA ALA A 159 26.02 9.12 -33.56
C ALA A 159 26.83 8.30 -32.54
N ALA A 160 27.22 8.92 -31.43
CA ALA A 160 27.89 8.18 -30.37
C ALA A 160 26.98 7.10 -29.75
N LEU A 161 25.70 7.41 -29.49
CA LEU A 161 24.75 6.44 -28.93
C LEU A 161 24.55 5.22 -29.84
N ALA A 162 24.48 5.42 -31.17
CA ALA A 162 24.36 4.35 -32.14
C ALA A 162 25.62 3.47 -32.21
N GLN A 163 26.82 4.04 -31.97
CA GLN A 163 28.09 3.33 -32.02
C GLN A 163 28.47 2.62 -30.72
N LEU A 164 28.02 3.10 -29.55
CA LEU A 164 28.41 2.57 -28.24
C LEU A 164 28.01 1.09 -28.05
N GLY A 165 26.97 0.63 -28.73
CA GLY A 165 26.36 -0.66 -28.40
C GLY A 165 25.72 -0.68 -27.01
N GLY A 166 25.19 -1.81 -26.59
CA GLY A 166 24.54 -1.91 -25.28
C GLY A 166 23.08 -1.51 -25.30
N THR A 167 22.55 -1.12 -24.15
CA THR A 167 21.13 -0.76 -23.97
C THR A 167 20.97 0.74 -23.83
N LEU A 168 20.09 1.33 -24.61
CA LEU A 168 19.66 2.73 -24.44
C LEU A 168 18.30 2.76 -23.76
N VAL A 169 18.20 3.48 -22.64
CA VAL A 169 16.94 3.68 -21.90
C VAL A 169 16.58 5.13 -21.92
N PHE A 170 15.47 5.49 -22.58
CA PHE A 170 14.98 6.85 -22.65
C PHE A 170 13.85 7.05 -21.63
N LEU A 171 14.04 8.03 -20.76
CA LEU A 171 13.01 8.56 -19.88
C LEU A 171 12.39 9.82 -20.49
N MET A 172 11.09 10.04 -20.21
CA MET A 172 10.33 11.19 -20.73
C MET A 172 10.30 11.27 -22.27
N GLY A 173 10.49 10.15 -22.98
CA GLY A 173 10.69 10.09 -24.42
C GLY A 173 9.44 9.84 -25.26
N VAL A 174 8.25 9.70 -24.67
CA VAL A 174 7.05 9.30 -25.43
C VAL A 174 6.67 10.29 -26.54
N SER A 175 6.65 11.58 -26.22
CA SER A 175 6.36 12.64 -27.19
C SER A 175 7.44 12.81 -28.26
N SER A 176 8.67 12.41 -27.95
CA SER A 176 9.84 12.52 -28.82
C SER A 176 10.21 11.21 -29.50
N LEU A 177 9.40 10.16 -29.33
CA LEU A 177 9.68 8.82 -29.82
C LEU A 177 9.92 8.76 -31.35
N PRO A 178 9.12 9.43 -32.21
CA PRO A 178 9.38 9.44 -33.64
C PRO A 178 10.75 10.01 -34.00
N GLU A 179 11.17 11.08 -33.31
CA GLU A 179 12.45 11.71 -33.56
C GLU A 179 13.61 10.86 -33.02
N ILE A 180 13.45 10.26 -31.84
CA ILE A 180 14.46 9.32 -31.27
C ILE A 180 14.73 8.19 -32.28
N CYS A 181 13.68 7.53 -32.77
CA CYS A 181 13.81 6.43 -33.73
C CYS A 181 14.47 6.91 -35.04
N SER A 182 13.99 8.04 -35.59
CA SER A 182 14.52 8.59 -36.83
C SER A 182 16.01 8.97 -36.73
N ARG A 183 16.43 9.60 -35.62
CA ARG A 183 17.83 9.97 -35.42
C ARG A 183 18.71 8.75 -35.23
N LEU A 184 18.30 7.74 -34.43
CA LEU A 184 19.07 6.50 -34.26
C LEU A 184 19.25 5.75 -35.57
N LEU A 185 18.20 5.66 -36.42
CA LEU A 185 18.29 5.07 -37.75
C LEU A 185 19.25 5.85 -38.67
N LYS A 186 19.14 7.19 -38.68
CA LYS A 186 20.02 8.07 -39.48
C LYS A 186 21.48 7.89 -39.13
N GLU A 187 21.79 7.68 -37.86
CA GLU A 187 23.16 7.49 -37.35
C GLU A 187 23.62 6.01 -37.43
N GLY A 188 22.87 5.15 -38.12
CA GLY A 188 23.33 3.81 -38.50
C GLY A 188 22.92 2.69 -37.57
N LEU A 189 22.05 2.93 -36.60
CA LEU A 189 21.50 1.81 -35.80
C LEU A 189 20.58 0.95 -36.73
N ALA A 190 20.74 -0.38 -36.64
CA ALA A 190 20.03 -1.29 -37.55
C ALA A 190 18.50 -1.15 -37.46
N PRO A 191 17.77 -1.12 -38.59
CA PRO A 191 16.30 -0.97 -38.63
C PRO A 191 15.55 -2.01 -37.77
N ARG A 192 16.06 -3.23 -37.72
CA ARG A 192 15.51 -4.34 -36.91
C ARG A 192 16.00 -4.36 -35.47
N THR A 193 16.66 -3.29 -34.97
CA THR A 193 17.04 -3.22 -33.56
C THR A 193 15.78 -3.31 -32.70
N PRO A 194 15.71 -4.24 -31.72
CA PRO A 194 14.56 -4.37 -30.84
C PRO A 194 14.33 -3.11 -30.02
N VAL A 195 13.06 -2.72 -29.90
CA VAL A 195 12.62 -1.61 -29.03
C VAL A 195 11.43 -2.08 -28.22
N SER A 196 11.45 -1.76 -26.93
CA SER A 196 10.30 -1.93 -26.05
C SER A 196 9.96 -0.65 -25.32
N ALA A 197 8.67 -0.42 -25.08
CA ALA A 197 8.18 0.61 -24.18
C ALA A 197 7.38 -0.04 -23.04
N VAL A 198 7.73 0.32 -21.80
CA VAL A 198 7.00 -0.13 -20.61
C VAL A 198 6.26 1.06 -20.03
N GLN A 199 4.95 1.07 -20.20
CA GLN A 199 4.04 2.10 -19.71
C GLN A 199 3.53 1.72 -18.33
N TRP A 200 3.46 2.68 -17.40
CA TRP A 200 3.01 2.47 -16.02
C TRP A 200 3.73 1.30 -15.31
N GLY A 201 5.01 1.08 -15.60
CA GLY A 201 5.77 -0.04 -15.04
C GLY A 201 5.63 -0.15 -13.53
N THR A 202 5.57 -1.38 -13.01
CA THR A 202 5.39 -1.75 -11.59
C THR A 202 4.02 -1.43 -10.98
N THR A 203 3.04 -1.04 -11.78
CA THR A 203 1.66 -0.78 -11.31
C THR A 203 0.67 -1.76 -11.95
N SER A 204 -0.55 -1.80 -11.46
CA SER A 204 -1.64 -2.61 -12.03
C SER A 204 -1.98 -2.23 -13.49
N ARG A 205 -1.53 -1.07 -13.95
CA ARG A 205 -1.72 -0.57 -15.32
C ARG A 205 -0.52 -0.83 -16.23
N GLN A 206 0.44 -1.63 -15.80
CA GLN A 206 1.62 -1.92 -16.60
C GLN A 206 1.24 -2.52 -17.97
N ARG A 207 1.81 -1.95 -19.01
CA ARG A 207 1.71 -2.44 -20.40
C ARG A 207 3.09 -2.42 -21.02
N ARG A 208 3.43 -3.51 -21.73
CA ARG A 208 4.63 -3.59 -22.56
C ARG A 208 4.25 -3.57 -24.03
N LEU A 209 4.97 -2.78 -24.82
CA LEU A 209 4.95 -2.80 -26.29
C LEU A 209 6.34 -3.17 -26.76
N THR A 210 6.45 -4.11 -27.69
CA THR A 210 7.72 -4.52 -28.31
C THR A 210 7.60 -4.42 -29.84
N GLY A 211 8.69 -4.05 -30.50
CA GLY A 211 8.76 -3.94 -31.97
C GLY A 211 10.19 -3.68 -32.44
N GLU A 212 10.32 -3.30 -33.70
CA GLU A 212 11.58 -2.97 -34.35
C GLU A 212 11.72 -1.44 -34.50
N LEU A 213 12.93 -0.93 -34.43
CA LEU A 213 13.24 0.52 -34.41
C LEU A 213 12.60 1.27 -35.60
N GLU A 214 12.60 0.68 -36.79
CA GLU A 214 12.09 1.32 -38.02
C GLU A 214 10.60 1.64 -37.97
N ASN A 215 9.80 0.82 -37.26
CA ASN A 215 8.33 0.95 -37.26
C ASN A 215 7.77 1.19 -35.84
N PHE A 216 8.62 1.23 -34.82
CA PHE A 216 8.16 1.27 -33.41
C PHE A 216 7.37 2.54 -33.07
N ALA A 217 7.77 3.68 -33.58
CA ALA A 217 7.08 4.96 -33.31
C ALA A 217 5.64 4.95 -33.83
N GLU A 218 5.42 4.42 -35.04
CA GLU A 218 4.09 4.29 -35.63
C GLU A 218 3.24 3.28 -34.86
N LYS A 219 3.79 2.11 -34.56
CA LYS A 219 3.15 1.08 -33.73
C LYS A 219 2.73 1.60 -32.36
N ALA A 220 3.61 2.37 -31.70
CA ALA A 220 3.35 2.96 -30.40
C ALA A 220 2.21 4.00 -30.45
N ALA A 221 2.15 4.81 -31.51
CA ALA A 221 1.06 5.77 -31.72
C ALA A 221 -0.28 5.05 -31.96
N GLN A 222 -0.31 4.02 -32.83
CA GLN A 222 -1.50 3.23 -33.11
C GLN A 222 -2.05 2.52 -31.87
N LEU A 223 -1.17 2.05 -30.98
CA LEU A 223 -1.53 1.38 -29.71
C LEU A 223 -1.78 2.35 -28.56
N GLY A 224 -1.72 3.67 -28.79
CA GLY A 224 -2.05 4.70 -27.82
C GLY A 224 -1.05 4.79 -26.68
N LEU A 225 0.26 4.66 -26.93
CA LEU A 225 1.29 4.84 -25.90
C LEU A 225 1.26 6.26 -25.35
N THR A 226 1.12 6.41 -24.04
CA THR A 226 1.10 7.70 -23.33
C THR A 226 2.04 7.70 -22.14
N PRO A 227 2.51 8.87 -21.67
CA PRO A 227 3.28 8.97 -20.42
C PRO A 227 2.46 8.52 -19.20
N PRO A 228 3.12 7.97 -18.15
CA PRO A 228 4.54 7.71 -18.06
C PRO A 228 4.94 6.39 -18.74
N ALA A 229 6.03 6.41 -19.49
CA ALA A 229 6.61 5.19 -20.05
C ALA A 229 8.14 5.29 -20.12
N VAL A 230 8.80 4.14 -20.04
CA VAL A 230 10.23 3.94 -20.23
C VAL A 230 10.44 3.26 -21.56
N ILE A 231 11.32 3.79 -22.40
CA ILE A 231 11.63 3.25 -23.72
C ILE A 231 12.99 2.60 -23.66
N VAL A 232 13.10 1.33 -24.08
CA VAL A 232 14.33 0.53 -24.11
C VAL A 232 14.67 0.21 -25.55
N VAL A 233 15.86 0.57 -26.01
CA VAL A 233 16.37 0.28 -27.35
C VAL A 233 17.62 -0.57 -27.23
N GLY A 234 17.69 -1.67 -27.97
CA GLY A 234 18.83 -2.57 -28.01
C GLY A 234 18.46 -4.04 -27.91
N ALA A 235 19.46 -4.91 -28.02
CA ALA A 235 19.28 -6.36 -28.16
C ALA A 235 18.63 -7.07 -26.95
N VAL A 236 18.40 -6.36 -25.84
CA VAL A 236 17.70 -6.91 -24.67
C VAL A 236 16.19 -6.65 -24.70
N ALA A 237 15.75 -5.72 -25.54
CA ALA A 237 14.37 -5.24 -25.52
C ALA A 237 13.33 -6.30 -25.91
N ASP A 238 13.72 -7.33 -26.67
CA ASP A 238 12.88 -8.48 -27.05
C ASP A 238 12.80 -9.56 -25.95
N LEU A 239 13.72 -9.56 -24.98
CA LEU A 239 13.76 -10.60 -23.95
C LEU A 239 12.50 -10.61 -23.09
N GLY A 240 11.79 -9.50 -22.98
CA GLY A 240 10.51 -9.44 -22.30
C GLY A 240 9.49 -10.44 -22.82
N GLU A 241 9.56 -10.85 -24.08
CA GLU A 241 8.64 -11.86 -24.66
C GLU A 241 8.83 -13.26 -24.04
N THR A 242 10.03 -13.56 -23.56
CA THR A 242 10.39 -14.86 -22.99
C THR A 242 10.61 -14.86 -21.49
N LEU A 243 10.96 -13.71 -20.91
CA LEU A 243 11.32 -13.57 -19.50
C LEU A 243 10.25 -12.83 -18.68
N ASP A 244 9.08 -12.59 -19.23
CA ASP A 244 8.00 -11.89 -18.53
C ASP A 244 7.45 -12.72 -17.39
N TRP A 245 7.98 -12.49 -16.21
CA TRP A 245 7.56 -13.15 -14.97
C TRP A 245 6.32 -12.48 -14.37
N HIS A 246 6.17 -11.17 -14.60
CA HIS A 246 5.08 -10.38 -13.99
C HIS A 246 3.72 -10.75 -14.62
N ASP A 247 3.67 -10.99 -15.93
CA ASP A 247 2.45 -11.39 -16.62
C ASP A 247 1.93 -12.78 -16.22
N THR A 248 2.75 -13.59 -15.54
CA THR A 248 2.32 -14.88 -14.96
C THR A 248 1.57 -14.73 -13.63
N LEU A 249 1.67 -13.56 -12.99
CA LEU A 249 1.04 -13.34 -11.69
C LEU A 249 -0.47 -13.11 -11.80
N PRO A 250 -1.28 -13.80 -11.00
CA PRO A 250 -2.74 -13.84 -11.19
C PRO A 250 -3.47 -12.52 -10.92
N LEU A 251 -2.86 -11.59 -10.15
CA LEU A 251 -3.46 -10.30 -9.79
C LEU A 251 -2.66 -9.10 -10.34
N ARG A 252 -1.78 -9.31 -11.32
CA ARG A 252 -0.87 -8.28 -11.85
C ARG A 252 -1.54 -7.00 -12.36
N SER A 253 -2.78 -7.11 -12.82
CA SER A 253 -3.54 -5.97 -13.34
C SER A 253 -4.60 -5.47 -12.39
N VAL A 254 -4.50 -5.82 -11.10
CA VAL A 254 -5.54 -5.53 -10.11
C VAL A 254 -5.01 -4.58 -9.04
N LYS A 255 -5.67 -3.44 -8.88
CA LYS A 255 -5.43 -2.51 -7.76
C LYS A 255 -6.41 -2.80 -6.63
N ILE A 256 -5.88 -3.15 -5.46
CA ILE A 256 -6.66 -3.59 -4.31
C ILE A 256 -6.50 -2.64 -3.14
N VAL A 257 -7.62 -2.12 -2.63
CA VAL A 257 -7.68 -1.32 -1.40
C VAL A 257 -7.87 -2.22 -0.19
N ILE A 258 -7.02 -2.07 0.82
CA ILE A 258 -7.12 -2.77 2.10
C ILE A 258 -7.52 -1.77 3.19
N THR A 259 -8.67 -2.02 3.86
CA THR A 259 -9.30 -1.09 4.81
C THR A 259 -8.97 -1.37 6.29
N ARG A 260 -8.13 -2.37 6.57
CA ARG A 260 -7.79 -2.80 7.94
C ARG A 260 -6.98 -1.74 8.70
N PRO A 261 -7.02 -1.75 10.05
CA PRO A 261 -6.13 -0.94 10.86
C PRO A 261 -4.65 -1.14 10.48
N ARG A 262 -3.87 -0.07 10.45
CA ARG A 262 -2.47 -0.05 9.95
C ARG A 262 -1.59 -1.15 10.55
N LYS A 263 -1.68 -1.39 11.86
CA LYS A 263 -0.92 -2.44 12.57
C LYS A 263 -1.20 -3.87 12.07
N ARG A 264 -2.29 -4.09 11.33
CA ARG A 264 -2.76 -5.43 10.89
C ARG A 264 -2.73 -5.62 9.38
N GLN A 265 -2.26 -4.64 8.60
CA GLN A 265 -2.27 -4.71 7.14
C GLN A 265 -1.17 -5.60 6.58
N GLY A 266 0.04 -5.55 7.12
CA GLY A 266 1.26 -6.06 6.50
C GLY A 266 1.23 -7.50 5.97
N ARG A 267 0.56 -8.46 6.67
CA ARG A 267 0.48 -9.84 6.20
C ARG A 267 -0.38 -9.97 4.93
N LEU A 268 -1.57 -9.38 4.93
CA LEU A 268 -2.46 -9.43 3.77
C LEU A 268 -1.86 -8.66 2.59
N SER A 269 -1.30 -7.48 2.83
CA SER A 269 -0.63 -6.68 1.80
C SER A 269 0.49 -7.46 1.12
N ARG A 270 1.30 -8.18 1.89
CA ARG A 270 2.38 -9.03 1.35
C ARG A 270 1.80 -10.15 0.48
N MET A 271 0.83 -10.91 0.99
CA MET A 271 0.20 -12.00 0.24
C MET A 271 -0.39 -11.54 -1.09
N LEU A 272 -1.02 -10.36 -1.13
CA LEU A 272 -1.60 -9.83 -2.36
C LEU A 272 -0.54 -9.32 -3.34
N ARG A 273 0.54 -8.69 -2.83
CA ARG A 273 1.70 -8.31 -3.67
C ARG A 273 2.42 -9.52 -4.24
N ASP A 274 2.57 -10.60 -3.47
CA ASP A 274 3.15 -11.86 -3.95
C ASP A 274 2.32 -12.49 -5.09
N LEU A 275 1.03 -12.17 -5.18
CA LEU A 275 0.14 -12.51 -6.30
C LEU A 275 0.17 -11.47 -7.45
N GLY A 276 0.95 -10.40 -7.32
CA GLY A 276 1.11 -9.37 -8.34
C GLY A 276 0.22 -8.13 -8.18
N ALA A 277 -0.64 -8.06 -7.16
CA ALA A 277 -1.55 -6.93 -7.00
C ALA A 277 -0.84 -5.62 -6.63
N GLU A 278 -1.31 -4.50 -7.17
CA GLU A 278 -1.03 -3.16 -6.65
C GLU A 278 -1.86 -2.94 -5.38
N VAL A 279 -1.20 -2.88 -4.23
CA VAL A 279 -1.89 -2.79 -2.93
C VAL A 279 -1.84 -1.38 -2.39
N VAL A 280 -3.02 -0.83 -2.09
CA VAL A 280 -3.21 0.46 -1.44
C VAL A 280 -3.73 0.25 -0.02
N GLU A 281 -2.93 0.59 0.97
CA GLU A 281 -3.30 0.49 2.38
C GLU A 281 -4.07 1.74 2.81
N LEU A 282 -5.40 1.64 2.92
CA LEU A 282 -6.29 2.74 3.31
C LEU A 282 -6.98 2.41 4.64
N PRO A 283 -6.30 2.58 5.79
CA PRO A 283 -6.93 2.33 7.08
C PRO A 283 -8.06 3.33 7.31
N VAL A 284 -9.28 2.84 7.38
CA VAL A 284 -10.50 3.66 7.61
C VAL A 284 -10.99 3.58 9.05
N ILE A 285 -10.36 2.73 9.85
CA ILE A 285 -10.63 2.61 11.29
C ILE A 285 -9.34 2.51 12.08
N GLU A 286 -9.39 3.01 13.30
CA GLU A 286 -8.35 2.81 14.31
C GLU A 286 -8.98 2.30 15.60
N THR A 287 -8.23 1.47 16.31
CA THR A 287 -8.62 0.96 17.61
C THR A 287 -7.88 1.75 18.69
N LEU A 288 -8.63 2.45 19.51
CA LEU A 288 -8.10 3.22 20.63
C LEU A 288 -8.37 2.48 21.94
N PRO A 289 -7.34 2.08 22.70
CA PRO A 289 -7.52 1.54 24.05
C PRO A 289 -8.27 2.54 24.94
N LEU A 290 -9.12 2.04 25.82
CA LEU A 290 -9.77 2.83 26.83
C LEU A 290 -8.89 2.88 28.08
N ASP A 291 -8.80 4.07 28.67
CA ASP A 291 -8.02 4.28 29.89
C ASP A 291 -8.89 4.03 31.13
N GLN A 292 -9.17 2.76 31.39
CA GLN A 292 -9.89 2.31 32.58
C GLN A 292 -9.15 1.15 33.25
N ALA A 293 -9.22 1.08 34.57
CA ALA A 293 -8.64 -0.01 35.34
C ALA A 293 -9.37 -1.33 35.07
N LEU A 294 -8.63 -2.43 35.11
CA LEU A 294 -9.24 -3.76 35.06
C LEU A 294 -9.95 -4.07 36.38
N PRO A 295 -11.16 -4.66 36.31
CA PRO A 295 -11.82 -5.13 37.53
C PRO A 295 -11.03 -6.28 38.18
N PRO A 296 -11.38 -6.66 39.42
CA PRO A 296 -10.88 -7.90 40.00
C PRO A 296 -11.18 -9.09 39.06
N LEU A 297 -10.15 -9.86 38.70
CA LEU A 297 -10.25 -11.00 37.76
C LEU A 297 -10.70 -12.28 38.45
N ASN A 298 -11.56 -12.18 39.47
CA ASN A 298 -12.07 -13.27 40.31
C ASN A 298 -13.36 -13.93 39.74
N ALA A 299 -13.41 -14.18 38.43
CA ALA A 299 -14.52 -14.84 37.77
C ALA A 299 -14.14 -16.28 37.43
N SER A 300 -15.14 -17.15 37.28
CA SER A 300 -14.92 -18.55 36.85
C SER A 300 -14.61 -18.62 35.34
N TRP A 301 -15.12 -17.65 34.57
CA TRP A 301 -14.88 -17.56 33.13
C TRP A 301 -14.41 -16.17 32.71
N ILE A 302 -13.44 -16.15 31.83
CA ILE A 302 -12.95 -14.91 31.16
C ILE A 302 -13.08 -15.10 29.66
N ALA A 303 -13.89 -14.28 29.00
CA ALA A 303 -14.20 -14.40 27.59
C ALA A 303 -13.65 -13.21 26.77
N PHE A 304 -13.06 -13.52 25.62
CA PHE A 304 -12.53 -12.54 24.69
C PHE A 304 -13.21 -12.63 23.31
N THR A 305 -13.69 -11.51 22.80
CA THR A 305 -14.41 -11.42 21.52
C THR A 305 -13.54 -11.02 20.34
N SER A 306 -12.25 -10.74 20.57
CA SER A 306 -11.33 -10.32 19.49
C SER A 306 -9.87 -10.39 19.92
N VAL A 307 -8.98 -10.52 18.93
CA VAL A 307 -7.52 -10.39 19.13
C VAL A 307 -7.16 -9.03 19.74
N THR A 308 -7.82 -7.94 19.31
CA THR A 308 -7.61 -6.61 19.88
C THR A 308 -7.96 -6.56 21.37
N GLY A 309 -9.06 -7.21 21.76
CA GLY A 309 -9.43 -7.33 23.18
C GLY A 309 -8.35 -8.02 24.00
N VAL A 310 -7.77 -9.10 23.47
CA VAL A 310 -6.62 -9.78 24.11
C VAL A 310 -5.42 -8.84 24.24
N GLU A 311 -5.04 -8.16 23.14
CA GLU A 311 -3.90 -7.21 23.15
C GLU A 311 -4.08 -6.09 24.17
N CYS A 312 -5.26 -5.45 24.18
CA CYS A 312 -5.58 -4.37 25.12
C CYS A 312 -5.61 -4.85 26.57
N PHE A 313 -6.16 -6.04 26.83
CA PHE A 313 -6.19 -6.65 28.15
C PHE A 313 -4.78 -6.85 28.71
N PHE A 314 -3.90 -7.49 27.95
CA PHE A 314 -2.53 -7.76 28.41
C PHE A 314 -1.69 -6.48 28.55
N SER A 315 -1.89 -5.51 27.64
CA SER A 315 -1.25 -4.20 27.78
C SER A 315 -1.68 -3.48 29.06
N ARG A 316 -2.97 -3.51 29.37
CA ARG A 316 -3.51 -2.92 30.61
C ARG A 316 -3.04 -3.69 31.83
N LEU A 317 -3.06 -5.01 31.80
CA LEU A 317 -2.60 -5.88 32.89
C LEU A 317 -1.14 -5.56 33.26
N ALA A 318 -0.27 -5.44 32.26
CA ALA A 318 1.13 -5.08 32.45
C ALA A 318 1.29 -3.64 32.99
N HIS A 319 0.50 -2.68 32.48
CA HIS A 319 0.52 -1.30 32.97
C HIS A 319 0.12 -1.18 34.45
N GLU A 320 -0.76 -2.06 34.91
CA GLU A 320 -1.17 -2.14 36.34
C GLU A 320 -0.20 -2.96 37.20
N GLY A 321 0.94 -3.38 36.67
CA GLY A 321 1.91 -4.23 37.38
C GLY A 321 1.38 -5.64 37.72
N ARG A 322 0.40 -6.11 36.97
CA ARG A 322 -0.25 -7.42 37.11
C ARG A 322 0.16 -8.35 35.97
N ASP A 323 0.01 -9.65 36.17
CA ASP A 323 0.25 -10.66 35.15
C ASP A 323 -0.86 -11.72 35.13
N VAL A 324 -0.68 -12.79 34.31
CA VAL A 324 -1.65 -13.87 34.14
C VAL A 324 -2.06 -14.58 35.43
N ARG A 325 -1.22 -14.56 36.47
CA ARG A 325 -1.53 -15.15 37.79
C ARG A 325 -2.72 -14.44 38.45
N SER A 326 -2.99 -13.18 38.07
CA SER A 326 -4.17 -12.44 38.55
C SER A 326 -5.50 -13.02 38.09
N MET A 327 -5.48 -13.89 37.05
CA MET A 327 -6.67 -14.57 36.51
C MET A 327 -7.02 -15.84 37.32
N GLY A 328 -6.13 -16.28 38.22
CA GLY A 328 -6.32 -17.48 39.05
C GLY A 328 -6.53 -18.74 38.21
N THR A 329 -7.61 -19.47 38.49
CA THR A 329 -8.01 -20.69 37.80
C THR A 329 -9.17 -20.47 36.83
N ALA A 330 -9.41 -19.22 36.41
CA ALA A 330 -10.49 -18.89 35.49
C ALA A 330 -10.35 -19.65 34.16
N LYS A 331 -11.45 -20.25 33.69
CA LYS A 331 -11.53 -20.84 32.36
C LYS A 331 -11.60 -19.74 31.29
N ILE A 332 -10.96 -19.98 30.16
CA ILE A 332 -10.80 -19.00 29.10
C ILE A 332 -11.68 -19.34 27.89
N ALA A 333 -12.47 -18.38 27.43
CA ALA A 333 -13.26 -18.49 26.21
C ALA A 333 -12.81 -17.49 25.14
N ALA A 334 -12.77 -17.94 23.90
CA ALA A 334 -12.42 -17.13 22.74
C ALA A 334 -13.46 -17.28 21.64
N VAL A 335 -13.82 -16.15 20.98
CA VAL A 335 -14.83 -16.16 19.90
C VAL A 335 -14.42 -16.99 18.67
N GLY A 336 -13.14 -17.23 18.49
CA GLY A 336 -12.64 -17.99 17.34
C GLY A 336 -11.13 -18.23 17.37
N PRO A 337 -10.62 -19.00 16.38
CA PRO A 337 -9.24 -19.50 16.38
C PRO A 337 -8.16 -18.41 16.47
N ALA A 338 -8.34 -17.28 15.79
CA ALA A 338 -7.36 -16.18 15.83
C ALA A 338 -7.26 -15.55 17.24
N THR A 339 -8.39 -15.43 17.95
CA THR A 339 -8.43 -14.92 19.33
C THR A 339 -7.82 -15.94 20.28
N ALA A 340 -8.11 -17.23 20.07
CA ALA A 340 -7.53 -18.32 20.84
C ALA A 340 -6.00 -18.37 20.66
N GLN A 341 -5.50 -18.25 19.44
CA GLN A 341 -4.05 -18.21 19.18
C GLN A 341 -3.38 -17.04 19.88
N ALA A 342 -4.00 -15.84 19.87
CA ALA A 342 -3.46 -14.68 20.58
C ALA A 342 -3.36 -14.88 22.11
N LEU A 343 -4.23 -15.71 22.69
CA LEU A 343 -4.17 -16.11 24.10
C LEU A 343 -3.08 -17.18 24.32
N THR A 344 -3.00 -18.18 23.44
CA THR A 344 -1.98 -19.23 23.48
C THR A 344 -0.57 -18.67 23.35
N ASP A 345 -0.36 -17.68 22.48
CA ASP A 345 0.93 -16.97 22.33
C ASP A 345 1.37 -16.25 23.63
N ARG A 346 0.46 -16.08 24.58
CA ARG A 346 0.70 -15.50 25.92
C ARG A 346 0.68 -16.55 27.05
N GLY A 347 0.72 -17.84 26.68
CA GLY A 347 0.81 -18.95 27.61
C GLY A 347 -0.52 -19.36 28.24
N LEU A 348 -1.67 -18.96 27.69
CA LEU A 348 -2.97 -19.37 28.18
C LEU A 348 -3.58 -20.49 27.32
N CYS A 349 -4.10 -21.51 27.96
CA CYS A 349 -4.95 -22.53 27.32
C CYS A 349 -6.37 -21.98 27.18
N VAL A 350 -7.01 -22.23 26.04
CA VAL A 350 -8.40 -21.83 25.79
C VAL A 350 -9.31 -23.03 25.99
N ASP A 351 -10.28 -22.88 26.89
CA ASP A 351 -11.21 -23.95 27.29
C ASP A 351 -12.44 -24.03 26.39
N LEU A 352 -12.80 -22.89 25.73
CA LEU A 352 -13.97 -22.80 24.88
C LEU A 352 -13.68 -21.97 23.61
N ILE A 353 -13.90 -22.60 22.46
CA ILE A 353 -14.01 -21.95 21.16
C ILE A 353 -15.29 -22.49 20.54
N PRO A 354 -16.29 -21.67 20.17
CA PRO A 354 -17.54 -22.14 19.58
C PRO A 354 -17.31 -22.77 18.20
N GLN A 355 -18.21 -23.65 17.77
CA GLN A 355 -18.14 -24.25 16.43
C GLN A 355 -18.34 -23.23 15.30
N VAL A 356 -19.21 -22.23 15.53
CA VAL A 356 -19.40 -21.08 14.64
C VAL A 356 -18.78 -19.86 15.30
N TYR A 357 -17.82 -19.24 14.62
CA TYR A 357 -16.96 -18.19 15.17
C TYR A 357 -17.63 -16.82 15.19
N ASP A 358 -18.69 -16.69 15.97
CA ASP A 358 -19.41 -15.41 16.19
C ASP A 358 -19.83 -15.23 17.66
N GLY A 359 -20.31 -14.03 17.99
CA GLY A 359 -20.67 -13.68 19.36
C GLY A 359 -21.92 -14.43 19.86
N LEU A 360 -22.86 -14.73 18.98
CA LEU A 360 -24.09 -15.44 19.35
C LEU A 360 -23.80 -16.89 19.80
N HIS A 361 -23.01 -17.60 19.01
CA HIS A 361 -22.65 -18.99 19.31
C HIS A 361 -21.70 -19.07 20.53
N LEU A 362 -20.77 -18.11 20.64
CA LEU A 362 -19.96 -18.00 21.86
C LEU A 362 -20.84 -17.81 23.10
N ALA A 363 -21.85 -16.95 23.04
CA ALA A 363 -22.74 -16.71 24.17
C ALA A 363 -23.54 -17.95 24.56
N LYS A 364 -24.08 -18.68 23.58
CA LYS A 364 -24.84 -19.92 23.84
C LYS A 364 -23.98 -20.96 24.53
N GLU A 365 -22.87 -21.35 23.93
CA GLU A 365 -21.98 -22.39 24.48
C GLU A 365 -21.36 -21.96 25.83
N LEU A 366 -21.04 -20.66 25.99
CA LEU A 366 -20.51 -20.12 27.23
C LEU A 366 -21.57 -20.16 28.35
N ALA A 367 -22.82 -19.76 28.06
CA ALA A 367 -23.91 -19.80 29.03
C ALA A 367 -24.23 -21.27 29.49
N GLU A 368 -24.24 -22.20 28.54
CA GLU A 368 -24.43 -23.62 28.85
C GLU A 368 -23.33 -24.20 29.78
N ARG A 369 -22.05 -23.82 29.53
CA ARG A 369 -20.93 -24.32 30.32
C ARG A 369 -20.72 -23.59 31.65
N ALA A 370 -21.00 -22.28 31.69
CA ALA A 370 -20.87 -21.49 32.88
C ALA A 370 -22.03 -21.68 33.87
N GLY A 371 -23.24 -21.90 33.36
CA GLY A 371 -24.44 -22.01 34.20
C GLY A 371 -24.62 -20.72 35.06
N SER A 372 -24.50 -20.87 36.38
CA SER A 372 -24.58 -19.75 37.33
C SER A 372 -23.21 -19.13 37.70
N GLU A 373 -22.12 -19.61 37.07
CA GLU A 373 -20.78 -19.07 37.32
C GLU A 373 -20.60 -17.69 36.72
N LYS A 374 -19.81 -16.83 37.39
CA LYS A 374 -19.56 -15.44 36.95
C LYS A 374 -18.65 -15.42 35.72
N ILE A 375 -19.06 -14.64 34.71
CA ILE A 375 -18.31 -14.40 33.47
C ILE A 375 -17.81 -12.96 33.42
N LEU A 376 -16.51 -12.76 33.14
CA LEU A 376 -15.95 -11.48 32.70
C LEU A 376 -15.84 -11.48 31.17
N LEU A 377 -16.49 -10.52 30.51
CA LEU A 377 -16.53 -10.40 29.08
C LEU A 377 -15.72 -9.19 28.61
N PHE A 378 -14.56 -9.44 28.02
CA PHE A 378 -13.67 -8.40 27.49
C PHE A 378 -13.91 -8.15 26.00
N ARG A 379 -14.30 -6.93 25.64
CA ARG A 379 -14.71 -6.58 24.26
C ARG A 379 -14.52 -5.12 23.91
N ALA A 380 -14.95 -4.74 22.70
CA ALA A 380 -15.07 -3.34 22.26
C ALA A 380 -16.24 -2.64 22.98
N LEU A 381 -16.12 -1.33 23.21
CA LEU A 381 -17.20 -0.50 23.77
C LEU A 381 -18.46 -0.55 22.92
N ASP A 382 -18.30 -0.53 21.61
CA ASP A 382 -19.33 -0.57 20.57
C ASP A 382 -19.51 -1.98 20.00
N GLY A 383 -19.27 -3.00 20.80
CA GLY A 383 -19.45 -4.40 20.37
C GLY A 383 -20.91 -4.73 20.08
N ALA A 384 -21.12 -5.66 19.13
CA ALA A 384 -22.46 -6.08 18.72
C ALA A 384 -23.28 -6.64 19.89
N PRO A 385 -24.57 -6.23 20.06
CA PRO A 385 -25.34 -6.53 21.24
C PRO A 385 -25.84 -7.99 21.32
N GLU A 386 -25.71 -8.77 20.25
CA GLU A 386 -26.24 -10.13 20.17
C GLU A 386 -25.68 -11.05 21.26
N LEU A 387 -24.38 -10.93 21.54
CA LEU A 387 -23.68 -11.73 22.56
C LEU A 387 -24.26 -11.44 23.97
N THR A 388 -24.37 -10.19 24.35
CA THR A 388 -24.86 -9.82 25.69
C THR A 388 -26.34 -10.12 25.86
N LYS A 389 -27.14 -9.93 24.79
CA LYS A 389 -28.58 -10.31 24.80
C LYS A 389 -28.75 -11.82 24.97
N GLU A 390 -27.92 -12.62 24.33
CA GLU A 390 -28.03 -14.08 24.44
C GLU A 390 -27.59 -14.58 25.83
N LEU A 391 -26.51 -14.04 26.42
CA LEU A 391 -26.15 -14.33 27.81
C LEU A 391 -27.26 -13.96 28.78
N GLN A 392 -27.90 -12.79 28.59
CA GLN A 392 -29.06 -12.36 29.39
C GLN A 392 -30.25 -13.33 29.25
N ARG A 393 -30.54 -13.76 28.01
CA ARG A 393 -31.63 -14.71 27.73
C ARG A 393 -31.44 -16.05 28.45
N HIS A 394 -30.20 -16.49 28.60
CA HIS A 394 -29.85 -17.71 29.34
C HIS A 394 -29.69 -17.48 30.85
N GLY A 395 -29.87 -16.26 31.34
CA GLY A 395 -29.71 -15.93 32.77
C GLY A 395 -28.27 -16.06 33.29
N ALA A 396 -27.29 -16.10 32.41
CA ALA A 396 -25.88 -16.22 32.80
C ALA A 396 -25.36 -14.92 33.41
N PRO A 397 -24.77 -14.94 34.63
CA PRO A 397 -24.27 -13.73 35.26
C PRO A 397 -22.95 -13.28 34.60
N PHE A 398 -22.94 -12.11 34.00
CA PHE A 398 -21.73 -11.56 33.38
C PHE A 398 -21.46 -10.11 33.75
N THR A 399 -20.20 -9.73 33.67
CA THR A 399 -19.76 -8.35 33.74
C THR A 399 -19.05 -8.00 32.45
N GLU A 400 -19.58 -7.04 31.70
CA GLU A 400 -18.96 -6.53 30.47
C GLU A 400 -17.88 -5.51 30.80
N VAL A 401 -16.71 -5.66 30.18
CA VAL A 401 -15.55 -4.77 30.33
C VAL A 401 -15.12 -4.30 28.95
N ALA A 402 -15.38 -3.02 28.66
CA ALA A 402 -14.94 -2.42 27.42
C ALA A 402 -13.44 -2.07 27.52
N LEU A 403 -12.61 -2.65 26.65
CA LEU A 403 -11.16 -2.41 26.65
C LEU A 403 -10.71 -1.40 25.60
N TYR A 404 -11.50 -1.21 24.56
CA TYR A 404 -11.18 -0.34 23.45
C TYR A 404 -12.45 0.15 22.73
N ARG A 405 -12.29 1.20 21.96
CA ARG A 405 -13.31 1.67 21.01
C ARG A 405 -12.73 1.71 19.59
N THR A 406 -13.60 1.56 18.60
CA THR A 406 -13.22 1.74 17.20
C THR A 406 -13.60 3.15 16.77
N VAL A 407 -12.64 3.90 16.24
CA VAL A 407 -12.87 5.23 15.67
C VAL A 407 -12.72 5.17 14.15
N ILE A 408 -13.55 5.93 13.45
CA ILE A 408 -13.46 6.08 12.00
C ILE A 408 -12.38 7.11 11.70
N LEU A 409 -11.49 6.77 10.79
CA LEU A 409 -10.45 7.67 10.29
C LEU A 409 -10.92 8.33 8.99
N PRO A 410 -10.69 9.62 8.81
CA PRO A 410 -10.84 10.24 7.50
C PRO A 410 -9.84 9.62 6.52
N ALA A 411 -10.27 9.41 5.28
CA ALA A 411 -9.35 8.98 4.24
C ALA A 411 -8.35 10.10 3.93
N PRO A 412 -7.05 9.89 4.11
CA PRO A 412 -6.06 10.94 3.90
C PRO A 412 -5.86 11.28 2.40
N PHE A 413 -6.28 10.39 1.53
CA PHE A 413 -6.40 10.55 0.08
C PHE A 413 -7.39 9.51 -0.45
N VAL A 414 -7.90 9.73 -1.64
CA VAL A 414 -8.79 8.79 -2.32
C VAL A 414 -7.98 8.12 -3.45
N PRO A 415 -7.76 6.79 -3.38
CA PRO A 415 -7.09 6.07 -4.46
C PRO A 415 -7.92 6.16 -5.74
N ARG A 416 -7.24 6.25 -6.88
CA ARG A 416 -7.90 6.28 -8.18
C ARG A 416 -7.94 4.88 -8.77
N ASP A 417 -8.98 4.60 -9.54
CA ASP A 417 -9.09 3.38 -10.37
C ASP A 417 -8.84 2.07 -9.57
N ALA A 418 -9.42 1.97 -8.37
CA ALA A 418 -9.36 0.75 -7.57
C ALA A 418 -10.30 -0.31 -8.15
N ASP A 419 -9.80 -1.53 -8.37
CA ASP A 419 -10.56 -2.65 -8.93
C ASP A 419 -11.30 -3.43 -7.83
N ALA A 420 -10.67 -3.55 -6.66
CA ALA A 420 -11.24 -4.27 -5.53
C ALA A 420 -11.01 -3.57 -4.20
N VAL A 421 -11.89 -3.82 -3.24
CA VAL A 421 -11.72 -3.46 -1.83
C VAL A 421 -11.88 -4.69 -0.95
N VAL A 422 -11.02 -4.81 0.06
CA VAL A 422 -11.07 -5.93 1.01
C VAL A 422 -11.60 -5.46 2.36
N PHE A 423 -12.66 -6.13 2.82
CA PHE A 423 -13.31 -5.88 4.10
C PHE A 423 -13.16 -7.06 5.05
N THR A 424 -12.65 -6.80 6.26
CA THR A 424 -12.48 -7.82 7.31
C THR A 424 -13.47 -7.68 8.45
N SER A 425 -14.42 -6.74 8.36
CA SER A 425 -15.52 -6.59 9.31
C SER A 425 -16.60 -5.63 8.76
N ALA A 426 -17.81 -5.71 9.26
CA ALA A 426 -18.90 -4.78 8.92
C ALA A 426 -18.53 -3.32 9.27
N SER A 427 -17.78 -3.10 10.34
CA SER A 427 -17.31 -1.76 10.73
C SER A 427 -16.40 -1.14 9.68
N THR A 428 -15.53 -1.92 9.03
CA THR A 428 -14.66 -1.41 7.95
C THR A 428 -15.46 -1.04 6.70
N VAL A 429 -16.57 -1.71 6.43
CA VAL A 429 -17.47 -1.36 5.31
C VAL A 429 -18.12 0.01 5.55
N ARG A 430 -18.72 0.20 6.71
CA ARG A 430 -19.36 1.49 7.09
C ARG A 430 -18.35 2.63 7.08
N ALA A 431 -17.19 2.42 7.71
CA ALA A 431 -16.13 3.41 7.77
C ALA A 431 -15.59 3.77 6.38
N PHE A 432 -15.43 2.79 5.49
CA PHE A 432 -14.98 3.04 4.12
C PHE A 432 -15.98 3.93 3.36
N ARG A 433 -17.28 3.66 3.44
CA ARG A 433 -18.28 4.49 2.79
C ARG A 433 -18.34 5.91 3.36
N GLN A 434 -18.16 6.05 4.67
CA GLN A 434 -18.10 7.37 5.29
C GLN A 434 -16.83 8.14 4.91
N ALA A 435 -15.67 7.46 4.84
CA ALA A 435 -14.39 8.07 4.52
C ALA A 435 -14.21 8.37 3.02
N CYS A 436 -14.84 7.58 2.14
CA CYS A 436 -14.73 7.67 0.70
C CYS A 436 -16.12 7.55 0.04
N PRO A 437 -17.05 8.50 0.25
CA PRO A 437 -18.43 8.39 -0.23
C PRO A 437 -18.52 8.26 -1.75
N ASP A 438 -17.66 8.97 -2.49
CA ASP A 438 -17.68 9.07 -3.95
C ASP A 438 -16.79 8.01 -4.64
N LEU A 439 -16.05 7.22 -3.89
CA LEU A 439 -15.19 6.19 -4.47
C LEU A 439 -16.02 4.97 -4.90
N SER A 440 -16.12 4.78 -6.20
CA SER A 440 -16.70 3.58 -6.79
C SER A 440 -15.63 2.51 -6.93
N VAL A 441 -15.84 1.35 -6.32
CA VAL A 441 -14.99 0.17 -6.46
C VAL A 441 -15.86 -0.97 -6.97
N PRO A 442 -15.51 -1.58 -8.11
CA PRO A 442 -16.35 -2.60 -8.75
C PRO A 442 -16.61 -3.83 -7.88
N TYR A 443 -15.58 -4.31 -7.17
CA TYR A 443 -15.65 -5.57 -6.44
C TYR A 443 -15.30 -5.42 -4.96
N ALA A 444 -16.11 -6.02 -4.08
CA ALA A 444 -15.88 -6.07 -2.63
C ALA A 444 -15.59 -7.50 -2.16
N CYS A 445 -14.40 -7.77 -1.65
CA CYS A 445 -14.05 -9.07 -1.08
C CYS A 445 -14.22 -9.03 0.44
N CYS A 446 -15.14 -9.84 0.97
CA CYS A 446 -15.55 -9.85 2.37
C CYS A 446 -15.06 -11.12 3.08
N ILE A 447 -14.60 -10.97 4.33
CA ILE A 447 -14.09 -12.08 5.14
C ILE A 447 -15.17 -13.10 5.53
N GLY A 448 -16.42 -12.73 5.47
CA GLY A 448 -17.55 -13.59 5.84
C GLY A 448 -18.91 -12.92 5.60
N GLU A 449 -19.99 -13.68 5.82
CA GLU A 449 -21.36 -13.29 5.45
C GLU A 449 -21.86 -12.00 6.16
N GLN A 450 -21.54 -11.81 7.44
CA GLN A 450 -21.93 -10.57 8.16
C GLN A 450 -21.32 -9.32 7.52
N THR A 451 -20.06 -9.41 7.07
CA THR A 451 -19.37 -8.33 6.36
C THR A 451 -19.98 -8.11 4.98
N ALA A 452 -20.33 -9.18 4.27
CA ALA A 452 -20.97 -9.12 2.97
C ALA A 452 -22.39 -8.53 3.04
N ALA A 453 -23.16 -8.90 4.05
CA ALA A 453 -24.49 -8.33 4.29
C ALA A 453 -24.41 -6.80 4.49
N GLU A 454 -23.41 -6.32 5.23
CA GLU A 454 -23.18 -4.88 5.37
C GLU A 454 -22.71 -4.24 4.06
N ALA A 455 -21.85 -4.92 3.28
CA ALA A 455 -21.43 -4.41 1.97
C ALA A 455 -22.63 -4.25 1.01
N ARG A 456 -23.56 -5.21 0.99
CA ARG A 456 -24.82 -5.09 0.22
C ARG A 456 -25.66 -3.88 0.66
N ARG A 457 -25.80 -3.66 1.98
CA ARG A 457 -26.52 -2.48 2.53
C ARG A 457 -25.86 -1.16 2.12
N GLN A 458 -24.55 -1.14 1.98
CA GLN A 458 -23.78 0.02 1.55
C GLN A 458 -23.66 0.16 0.02
N GLY A 459 -24.42 -0.65 -0.74
CA GLY A 459 -24.59 -0.50 -2.19
C GLY A 459 -23.53 -1.19 -3.04
N PHE A 460 -22.68 -2.06 -2.48
CA PHE A 460 -21.81 -2.92 -3.30
C PHE A 460 -22.66 -3.98 -4.01
N LYS A 461 -22.46 -4.10 -5.32
CA LYS A 461 -23.24 -5.05 -6.17
C LYS A 461 -22.52 -6.37 -6.37
N ASP A 462 -21.21 -6.31 -6.64
CA ASP A 462 -20.38 -7.48 -6.85
C ASP A 462 -19.55 -7.78 -5.59
N ILE A 463 -19.85 -8.91 -4.95
CA ILE A 463 -19.34 -9.23 -3.62
C ILE A 463 -18.87 -10.68 -3.59
N GLY A 464 -17.59 -10.87 -3.29
CA GLY A 464 -17.04 -12.18 -2.96
C GLY A 464 -16.97 -12.39 -1.45
N ILE A 465 -17.21 -13.63 -1.03
CA ILE A 465 -17.17 -14.03 0.37
C ILE A 465 -16.14 -15.13 0.54
N ALA A 466 -15.19 -14.92 1.43
CA ALA A 466 -14.20 -15.93 1.75
C ALA A 466 -14.89 -17.16 2.40
N PRO A 467 -14.61 -18.39 1.93
CA PRO A 467 -15.25 -19.61 2.46
C PRO A 467 -14.90 -19.89 3.92
N LYS A 468 -13.79 -19.36 4.40
CA LYS A 468 -13.41 -19.32 5.82
C LYS A 468 -12.89 -17.93 6.16
N ALA A 469 -13.13 -17.48 7.39
CA ALA A 469 -12.75 -16.15 7.86
C ALA A 469 -11.23 -16.00 8.12
N THR A 470 -10.41 -16.24 7.08
CA THR A 470 -8.94 -16.12 7.12
C THR A 470 -8.41 -15.25 5.98
N LEU A 471 -7.19 -14.72 6.14
CA LEU A 471 -6.56 -13.89 5.13
C LEU A 471 -6.21 -14.67 3.86
N GLU A 472 -5.85 -15.94 4.02
CA GLU A 472 -5.54 -16.87 2.94
C GLU A 472 -6.76 -17.07 2.03
N HIS A 473 -7.94 -17.26 2.62
CA HIS A 473 -9.17 -17.44 1.84
C HIS A 473 -9.62 -16.13 1.18
N LEU A 474 -9.38 -14.96 1.80
CA LEU A 474 -9.59 -13.68 1.14
C LEU A 474 -8.71 -13.54 -0.11
N ALA A 475 -7.41 -13.86 0.00
CA ALA A 475 -6.50 -13.82 -1.14
C ALA A 475 -6.88 -14.83 -2.24
N THR A 476 -7.31 -16.03 -1.85
CA THR A 476 -7.81 -17.05 -2.79
C THR A 476 -9.07 -16.58 -3.51
N THR A 477 -10.03 -16.01 -2.80
CA THR A 477 -11.29 -15.48 -3.37
C THR A 477 -11.01 -14.39 -4.41
N LEU A 478 -10.07 -13.48 -4.12
CA LEU A 478 -9.63 -12.45 -5.09
C LEU A 478 -8.98 -13.10 -6.32
N LYS A 479 -8.04 -14.05 -6.10
CA LYS A 479 -7.36 -14.76 -7.18
C LYS A 479 -8.35 -15.49 -8.10
N GLU A 480 -9.35 -16.16 -7.54
CA GLU A 480 -10.36 -16.89 -8.31
C GLU A 480 -11.27 -15.95 -9.10
N TYR A 481 -11.64 -14.80 -8.54
CA TYR A 481 -12.45 -13.80 -9.22
C TYR A 481 -11.75 -13.21 -10.45
N TYR A 482 -10.47 -12.85 -10.34
CA TYR A 482 -9.71 -12.22 -11.42
C TYR A 482 -9.00 -13.22 -12.35
N LYS A 483 -9.07 -14.51 -12.07
CA LYS A 483 -8.57 -15.56 -12.97
C LYS A 483 -9.47 -15.80 -14.19
N LYS A 484 -10.67 -15.21 -14.17
CA LYS A 484 -11.63 -15.25 -15.26
C LYS A 484 -11.29 -14.18 -16.31
#